data_31fbdfdd2198bb4d7df46765a2182992
#
_entry.id   31fbdfdd2198bb4d7df46765a2182992
#
_cell.length_a   1.000
_cell.length_b   1.000
_cell.length_c   1.000
_cell.angle_alpha   90.00
_cell.angle_beta   90.00
_cell.angle_gamma   90.00
#
_symmetry.space_group_name_H-M   'P 1'
#
loop_
_entity.id
_entity.type
_entity.pdbx_description
1 polymer ?
#
loop_
_entity_poly.entity_id
_entity_poly.type
_entity_poly.pdbx_seq_one_letter_code
_entity_poly.pdbx_strand_id
1 'polypeptide(L)'
;MGSLRGKTALVTGSGSGIGRGIAERFVREQARVIIADRDEDAATAVAASLGSAARAVVVDISDEASVAAAFDDLAQAGWAPDVVVANAGVQLFGQDAKAAELDLSVWRRTLDINLTGTFLTIKHAVRSMLRGEGGSIILTGSPTGLNGEGAEFTAYSATKAGIHGLARTVAAAYAKDNIRVNTVVPAYTETSLVTTITDDAEARAAIIGRIPLGRAGAPRDVEGIMVFLASDDGAFATGSLFAVDGGMSTL
;
A
#
# COMPACT_ATOMS: atom_id res chain seq x y z
N MET A 1 6.87 -4.96 24.60
CA MET A 1 5.68 -4.10 24.40
C MET A 1 5.52 -3.92 22.91
N GLY A 2 4.29 -3.84 22.36
CA GLY A 2 4.09 -3.65 20.93
C GLY A 2 4.56 -2.25 20.48
N SER A 3 5.24 -2.19 19.35
CA SER A 3 5.86 -0.95 18.81
C SER A 3 4.83 0.10 18.37
N LEU A 4 3.55 -0.29 18.20
CA LEU A 4 2.48 0.60 17.73
C LEU A 4 1.38 0.85 18.78
N ARG A 5 1.70 0.61 20.05
CA ARG A 5 0.75 0.83 21.15
C ARG A 5 0.25 2.29 21.13
N GLY A 6 -1.07 2.45 21.19
CA GLY A 6 -1.74 3.76 21.19
C GLY A 6 -1.91 4.39 19.81
N LYS A 7 -1.32 3.81 18.76
CA LYS A 7 -1.49 4.28 17.38
C LYS A 7 -2.77 3.72 16.76
N THR A 8 -3.39 4.51 15.89
CA THR A 8 -4.49 4.07 15.02
C THR A 8 -3.98 4.05 13.60
N ALA A 9 -4.06 2.89 12.93
CA ALA A 9 -3.57 2.70 11.57
C ALA A 9 -4.71 2.40 10.59
N LEU A 10 -4.73 3.07 9.46
CA LEU A 10 -5.61 2.76 8.33
C LEU A 10 -4.79 2.05 7.25
N VAL A 11 -5.26 0.90 6.79
CA VAL A 11 -4.62 0.15 5.70
C VAL A 11 -5.62 -0.03 4.57
N THR A 12 -5.35 0.55 3.39
CA THR A 12 -6.21 0.36 2.23
C THR A 12 -5.89 -0.95 1.49
N GLY A 13 -6.90 -1.62 0.92
CA GLY A 13 -6.75 -2.93 0.30
C GLY A 13 -6.39 -4.00 1.33
N SER A 14 -6.94 -3.91 2.54
CA SER A 14 -6.60 -4.81 3.66
C SER A 14 -7.59 -5.96 3.87
N GLY A 15 -8.53 -6.15 2.97
CA GLY A 15 -9.35 -7.35 2.91
C GLY A 15 -8.56 -8.61 2.49
N SER A 16 -7.40 -8.45 1.86
CA SER A 16 -6.59 -9.58 1.39
C SER A 16 -5.08 -9.24 1.27
N GLY A 17 -4.27 -10.24 0.91
CA GLY A 17 -2.89 -10.12 0.48
C GLY A 17 -1.96 -9.39 1.46
N ILE A 18 -1.12 -8.51 0.90
CA ILE A 18 -0.14 -7.72 1.68
C ILE A 18 -0.86 -6.82 2.70
N GLY A 19 -1.94 -6.14 2.29
CA GLY A 19 -2.68 -5.24 3.17
C GLY A 19 -3.24 -5.95 4.40
N ARG A 20 -3.80 -7.15 4.23
CA ARG A 20 -4.26 -7.99 5.35
C ARG A 20 -3.10 -8.39 6.27
N GLY A 21 -1.98 -8.84 5.73
CA GLY A 21 -0.80 -9.21 6.53
C GLY A 21 -0.29 -8.03 7.37
N ILE A 22 -0.24 -6.82 6.78
CA ILE A 22 0.13 -5.59 7.48
C ILE A 22 -0.85 -5.30 8.62
N ALA A 23 -2.16 -5.37 8.36
CA ALA A 23 -3.19 -5.11 9.36
C ALA A 23 -3.10 -6.09 10.54
N GLU A 24 -2.98 -7.39 10.25
CA GLU A 24 -2.77 -8.43 11.25
C GLU A 24 -1.50 -8.19 12.09
N ARG A 25 -0.39 -7.79 11.44
CA ARG A 25 0.85 -7.46 12.12
C ARG A 25 0.69 -6.23 13.01
N PHE A 26 0.04 -5.18 12.55
CA PHE A 26 -0.16 -3.95 13.34
C PHE A 26 -1.00 -4.21 14.59
N VAL A 27 -2.02 -5.08 14.52
CA VAL A 27 -2.77 -5.51 15.71
C VAL A 27 -1.86 -6.28 16.68
N ARG A 28 -1.00 -7.18 16.20
CA ARG A 28 0.01 -7.85 17.05
C ARG A 28 0.97 -6.87 17.74
N GLU A 29 1.25 -5.73 17.08
CA GLU A 29 2.04 -4.62 17.63
C GLU A 29 1.22 -3.64 18.49
N GLN A 30 -0.03 -4.01 18.83
CA GLN A 30 -0.93 -3.27 19.71
C GLN A 30 -1.48 -1.95 19.14
N ALA A 31 -1.54 -1.79 17.82
CA ALA A 31 -2.31 -0.73 17.17
C ALA A 31 -3.79 -1.04 17.16
N ARG A 32 -4.63 0.01 17.08
CA ARG A 32 -5.98 -0.10 16.54
C ARG A 32 -5.88 -0.01 15.01
N VAL A 33 -6.59 -0.87 14.28
CA VAL A 33 -6.43 -0.96 12.83
C VAL A 33 -7.77 -0.81 12.10
N ILE A 34 -7.81 0.06 11.11
CA ILE A 34 -8.93 0.25 10.19
C ILE A 34 -8.64 -0.60 8.96
N ILE A 35 -9.51 -1.58 8.74
CA ILE A 35 -9.52 -2.47 7.59
C ILE A 35 -10.32 -1.76 6.49
N ALA A 36 -9.62 -1.09 5.57
CA ALA A 36 -10.23 -0.31 4.52
C ALA A 36 -10.15 -1.06 3.18
N ASP A 37 -11.28 -1.44 2.63
CA ASP A 37 -11.38 -2.14 1.35
C ASP A 37 -12.66 -1.74 0.61
N ARG A 38 -12.70 -1.94 -0.71
CA ARG A 38 -13.92 -1.79 -1.49
C ARG A 38 -14.85 -3.00 -1.35
N ASP A 39 -14.28 -4.16 -1.00
CA ASP A 39 -14.99 -5.41 -0.73
C ASP A 39 -15.41 -5.42 0.75
N GLU A 40 -16.69 -5.14 0.99
CA GLU A 40 -17.28 -5.07 2.33
C GLU A 40 -17.18 -6.38 3.08
N ASP A 41 -17.42 -7.49 2.40
CA ASP A 41 -17.39 -8.82 3.02
C ASP A 41 -15.97 -9.19 3.46
N ALA A 42 -14.98 -8.92 2.59
CA ALA A 42 -13.58 -9.16 2.91
C ALA A 42 -13.10 -8.27 4.07
N ALA A 43 -13.42 -6.97 4.05
CA ALA A 43 -13.05 -6.04 5.11
C ALA A 43 -13.67 -6.45 6.45
N THR A 44 -14.96 -6.79 6.45
CA THR A 44 -15.71 -7.20 7.64
C THR A 44 -15.17 -8.52 8.21
N ALA A 45 -14.90 -9.50 7.36
CA ALA A 45 -14.32 -10.78 7.79
C ALA A 45 -12.96 -10.62 8.45
N VAL A 46 -12.07 -9.79 7.87
CA VAL A 46 -10.75 -9.51 8.46
C VAL A 46 -10.90 -8.77 9.78
N ALA A 47 -11.70 -7.72 9.84
CA ALA A 47 -11.92 -6.96 11.08
C ALA A 47 -12.48 -7.85 12.19
N ALA A 48 -13.47 -8.71 11.88
CA ALA A 48 -14.04 -9.65 12.84
C ALA A 48 -12.99 -10.63 13.38
N SER A 49 -12.07 -11.11 12.52
CA SER A 49 -11.01 -12.02 12.94
C SER A 49 -9.99 -11.37 13.89
N LEU A 50 -9.85 -10.06 13.85
CA LEU A 50 -8.92 -9.27 14.67
C LEU A 50 -9.58 -8.72 15.96
N GLY A 51 -10.89 -8.85 16.09
CA GLY A 51 -11.63 -8.47 17.29
C GLY A 51 -11.71 -6.95 17.51
N SER A 52 -11.79 -6.53 18.76
CA SER A 52 -12.05 -5.13 19.14
C SER A 52 -10.92 -4.15 18.76
N ALA A 53 -9.75 -4.65 18.38
CA ALA A 53 -8.64 -3.83 17.90
C ALA A 53 -8.80 -3.39 16.45
N ALA A 54 -9.78 -3.95 15.72
CA ALA A 54 -9.99 -3.66 14.31
C ALA A 54 -11.40 -3.16 14.01
N ARG A 55 -11.53 -2.34 12.94
CA ARG A 55 -12.79 -1.82 12.42
C ARG A 55 -12.78 -1.87 10.89
N ALA A 56 -13.82 -2.41 10.28
CA ALA A 56 -14.01 -2.37 8.84
C ALA A 56 -14.55 -1.01 8.36
N VAL A 57 -14.04 -0.56 7.21
CA VAL A 57 -14.54 0.61 6.47
C VAL A 57 -14.57 0.28 4.98
N VAL A 58 -15.73 0.47 4.35
CA VAL A 58 -15.87 0.32 2.90
C VAL A 58 -15.39 1.59 2.22
N VAL A 59 -14.43 1.49 1.32
CA VAL A 59 -13.91 2.64 0.60
C VAL A 59 -13.44 2.25 -0.81
N ASP A 60 -13.92 2.97 -1.81
CA ASP A 60 -13.34 2.96 -3.15
C ASP A 60 -12.34 4.13 -3.23
N ILE A 61 -11.05 3.80 -3.30
CA ILE A 61 -10.00 4.81 -3.34
C ILE A 61 -10.01 5.65 -4.61
N SER A 62 -10.62 5.16 -5.69
CA SER A 62 -10.75 5.89 -6.96
C SER A 62 -11.86 6.94 -6.96
N ASP A 63 -12.71 6.95 -5.93
CA ASP A 63 -13.78 7.94 -5.72
C ASP A 63 -13.44 8.87 -4.55
N GLU A 64 -13.25 10.15 -4.84
CA GLU A 64 -12.91 11.14 -3.80
C GLU A 64 -14.00 11.28 -2.75
N ALA A 65 -15.27 11.18 -3.12
CA ALA A 65 -16.38 11.29 -2.17
C ALA A 65 -16.37 10.11 -1.18
N SER A 66 -16.10 8.90 -1.67
CA SER A 66 -15.94 7.70 -0.83
C SER A 66 -14.77 7.85 0.15
N VAL A 67 -13.61 8.32 -0.33
CA VAL A 67 -12.44 8.53 0.54
C VAL A 67 -12.72 9.62 1.57
N ALA A 68 -13.31 10.75 1.18
CA ALA A 68 -13.64 11.84 2.09
C ALA A 68 -14.58 11.38 3.20
N ALA A 69 -15.68 10.72 2.85
CA ALA A 69 -16.65 10.20 3.80
C ALA A 69 -16.02 9.22 4.80
N ALA A 70 -15.16 8.31 4.32
CA ALA A 70 -14.45 7.36 5.18
C ALA A 70 -13.59 8.07 6.25
N PHE A 71 -12.83 9.10 5.88
CA PHE A 71 -12.01 9.86 6.84
C PHE A 71 -12.85 10.69 7.80
N ASP A 72 -13.97 11.27 7.34
CA ASP A 72 -14.86 12.06 8.18
C ASP A 72 -15.59 11.17 9.21
N ASP A 73 -16.08 10.00 8.81
CA ASP A 73 -16.71 9.02 9.70
C ASP A 73 -15.73 8.50 10.76
N LEU A 74 -14.48 8.24 10.35
CA LEU A 74 -13.43 7.81 11.26
C LEU A 74 -13.10 8.89 12.29
N ALA A 75 -13.03 10.16 11.87
CA ALA A 75 -12.77 11.26 12.78
C ALA A 75 -13.91 11.42 13.81
N GLN A 76 -15.17 11.36 13.37
CA GLN A 76 -16.35 11.42 14.25
C GLN A 76 -16.40 10.26 15.24
N ALA A 77 -15.95 9.09 14.84
CA ALA A 77 -15.93 7.90 15.68
C ALA A 77 -14.72 7.82 16.64
N GLY A 78 -13.79 8.79 16.62
CA GLY A 78 -12.56 8.75 17.41
C GLY A 78 -11.54 7.73 16.91
N TRP A 79 -11.55 7.47 15.59
CA TRP A 79 -10.63 6.58 14.89
C TRP A 79 -9.77 7.32 13.86
N ALA A 80 -9.54 8.61 14.03
CA ALA A 80 -8.63 9.35 13.16
C ALA A 80 -7.25 8.66 13.12
N PRO A 81 -6.71 8.33 11.92
CA PRO A 81 -5.49 7.54 11.84
C PRO A 81 -4.22 8.39 12.05
N ASP A 82 -3.30 7.87 12.87
CA ASP A 82 -1.91 8.36 13.04
C ASP A 82 -0.99 7.75 11.96
N VAL A 83 -1.38 6.59 11.44
CA VAL A 83 -0.65 5.86 10.41
C VAL A 83 -1.59 5.54 9.25
N VAL A 84 -1.18 5.81 8.02
CA VAL A 84 -1.93 5.42 6.82
C VAL A 84 -1.04 4.63 5.88
N VAL A 85 -1.44 3.39 5.59
CA VAL A 85 -0.79 2.55 4.58
C VAL A 85 -1.64 2.58 3.31
N ALA A 86 -1.20 3.34 2.31
CA ALA A 86 -1.82 3.38 0.98
C ALA A 86 -1.30 2.18 0.17
N ASN A 87 -1.97 1.04 0.35
CA ASN A 87 -1.58 -0.23 -0.24
C ASN A 87 -2.51 -0.69 -1.35
N ALA A 88 -3.78 -0.29 -1.35
CA ALA A 88 -4.74 -0.69 -2.38
C ALA A 88 -4.24 -0.38 -3.79
N GLY A 89 -4.44 -1.31 -4.70
CA GLY A 89 -4.06 -1.17 -6.10
C GLY A 89 -4.41 -2.42 -6.90
N VAL A 90 -4.31 -2.31 -8.21
CA VAL A 90 -4.57 -3.39 -9.16
C VAL A 90 -3.39 -3.54 -10.12
N GLN A 91 -3.18 -4.77 -10.58
CA GLN A 91 -2.40 -5.07 -11.77
C GLN A 91 -3.30 -5.88 -12.69
N LEU A 92 -3.62 -5.30 -13.86
CA LEU A 92 -4.58 -5.89 -14.80
C LEU A 92 -3.86 -6.84 -15.75
N PHE A 93 -3.46 -8.01 -15.22
CA PHE A 93 -2.81 -9.06 -15.99
C PHE A 93 -3.62 -9.46 -17.23
N GLY A 94 -2.94 -9.62 -18.38
CA GLY A 94 -3.55 -9.94 -19.64
C GLY A 94 -4.37 -8.81 -20.29
N GLN A 95 -4.44 -7.63 -19.66
CA GLN A 95 -5.06 -6.41 -20.19
C GLN A 95 -4.04 -5.28 -20.33
N ASP A 96 -3.11 -5.11 -19.36
CA ASP A 96 -1.95 -4.22 -19.53
C ASP A 96 -1.02 -4.81 -20.59
N ALA A 97 -0.38 -3.98 -21.38
CA ALA A 97 0.36 -4.38 -22.57
C ALA A 97 1.53 -3.45 -22.86
N LYS A 98 2.30 -3.76 -23.91
CA LYS A 98 3.31 -2.85 -24.46
C LYS A 98 2.64 -1.55 -24.92
N ALA A 99 3.36 -0.44 -24.83
CA ALA A 99 2.81 0.90 -25.04
C ALA A 99 2.06 1.11 -26.37
N ALA A 100 2.48 0.46 -27.45
CA ALA A 100 1.82 0.57 -28.75
C ALA A 100 0.50 -0.23 -28.85
N GLU A 101 0.30 -1.18 -27.93
CA GLU A 101 -0.82 -2.14 -27.95
C GLU A 101 -1.80 -1.91 -26.80
N LEU A 102 -1.40 -1.07 -25.83
CA LEU A 102 -2.18 -0.84 -24.61
C LEU A 102 -3.47 -0.05 -24.91
N ASP A 103 -4.61 -0.63 -24.56
CA ASP A 103 -5.89 0.06 -24.64
C ASP A 103 -5.95 1.25 -23.67
N LEU A 104 -6.46 2.38 -24.17
CA LEU A 104 -6.57 3.60 -23.37
C LEU A 104 -7.51 3.46 -22.16
N SER A 105 -8.51 2.59 -22.25
CA SER A 105 -9.41 2.32 -21.11
C SER A 105 -8.70 1.59 -19.99
N VAL A 106 -7.82 0.63 -20.29
CA VAL A 106 -6.99 -0.09 -19.33
C VAL A 106 -5.98 0.87 -18.69
N TRP A 107 -5.32 1.71 -19.50
CA TRP A 107 -4.46 2.78 -19.01
C TRP A 107 -5.19 3.66 -18.00
N ARG A 108 -6.32 4.24 -18.37
CA ARG A 108 -7.10 5.13 -17.49
C ARG A 108 -7.51 4.44 -16.21
N ARG A 109 -8.08 3.24 -16.30
CA ARG A 109 -8.52 2.47 -15.12
C ARG A 109 -7.36 2.18 -14.16
N THR A 110 -6.19 1.84 -14.67
CA THR A 110 -5.00 1.59 -13.86
C THR A 110 -4.52 2.87 -13.17
N LEU A 111 -4.50 4.00 -13.88
CA LEU A 111 -4.17 5.30 -13.29
C LEU A 111 -5.18 5.73 -12.23
N ASP A 112 -6.47 5.62 -12.52
CA ASP A 112 -7.53 6.05 -11.61
C ASP A 112 -7.45 5.30 -10.28
N ILE A 113 -7.23 4.00 -10.32
CA ILE A 113 -7.12 3.22 -9.09
C ILE A 113 -5.76 3.43 -8.42
N ASN A 114 -4.65 3.15 -9.12
CA ASN A 114 -3.34 3.06 -8.49
C ASN A 114 -2.74 4.42 -8.15
N LEU A 115 -2.83 5.40 -9.05
CA LEU A 115 -2.17 6.70 -8.89
C LEU A 115 -3.13 7.74 -8.29
N THR A 116 -4.29 7.95 -8.92
CA THR A 116 -5.29 8.89 -8.44
C THR A 116 -5.82 8.45 -7.07
N GLY A 117 -6.16 7.17 -6.90
CA GLY A 117 -6.63 6.63 -5.62
C GLY A 117 -5.59 6.73 -4.50
N THR A 118 -4.30 6.49 -4.79
CA THR A 118 -3.23 6.73 -3.83
C THR A 118 -3.13 8.22 -3.47
N PHE A 119 -3.21 9.11 -4.46
CA PHE A 119 -3.22 10.56 -4.22
C PHE A 119 -4.40 10.98 -3.34
N LEU A 120 -5.61 10.50 -3.61
CA LEU A 120 -6.81 10.82 -2.82
C LEU A 120 -6.66 10.31 -1.37
N THR A 121 -6.15 9.09 -1.19
CA THR A 121 -5.82 8.55 0.13
C THR A 121 -4.84 9.45 0.89
N ILE A 122 -3.73 9.86 0.25
CA ILE A 122 -2.74 10.77 0.84
C ILE A 122 -3.37 12.13 1.17
N LYS A 123 -4.15 12.71 0.26
CA LYS A 123 -4.81 14.01 0.44
C LYS A 123 -5.65 14.05 1.71
N HIS A 124 -6.47 13.04 1.93
CA HIS A 124 -7.34 12.97 3.11
C HIS A 124 -6.59 12.53 4.36
N ALA A 125 -5.55 11.69 4.25
CA ALA A 125 -4.64 11.37 5.34
C ALA A 125 -3.91 12.62 5.87
N VAL A 126 -3.30 13.40 4.98
CA VAL A 126 -2.63 14.67 5.34
C VAL A 126 -3.61 15.63 6.01
N ARG A 127 -4.81 15.81 5.43
CA ARG A 127 -5.85 16.67 6.04
C ARG A 127 -6.24 16.21 7.45
N SER A 128 -6.30 14.90 7.68
CA SER A 128 -6.58 14.35 9.01
C SER A 128 -5.41 14.60 9.96
N MET A 129 -4.18 14.32 9.54
CA MET A 129 -2.97 14.44 10.34
C MET A 129 -2.63 15.89 10.72
N LEU A 130 -2.94 16.86 9.84
CA LEU A 130 -2.79 18.30 10.12
C LEU A 130 -3.72 18.80 11.24
N ARG A 131 -4.79 18.07 11.56
CA ARG A 131 -5.68 18.37 12.70
C ARG A 131 -5.21 17.76 14.02
N GLY A 132 -4.19 16.90 13.96
CA GLY A 132 -3.58 16.20 15.09
C GLY A 132 -2.11 16.58 15.27
N GLU A 133 -1.29 15.61 15.63
CA GLU A 133 0.14 15.80 15.92
C GLU A 133 1.06 15.35 14.77
N GLY A 134 0.54 15.24 13.56
CA GLY A 134 1.23 14.67 12.41
C GLY A 134 0.97 13.17 12.26
N GLY A 135 1.93 12.43 11.68
CA GLY A 135 1.77 10.99 11.48
C GLY A 135 2.71 10.36 10.45
N SER A 136 2.43 9.12 10.09
CA SER A 136 3.21 8.37 9.11
C SER A 136 2.33 7.86 7.96
N ILE A 137 2.70 8.20 6.73
CA ILE A 137 2.08 7.69 5.51
C ILE A 137 3.07 6.75 4.83
N ILE A 138 2.64 5.53 4.54
CA ILE A 138 3.46 4.50 3.91
C ILE A 138 2.78 4.07 2.62
N LEU A 139 3.49 4.16 1.50
CA LEU A 139 2.97 3.83 0.18
C LEU A 139 3.51 2.48 -0.26
N THR A 140 2.70 1.67 -0.94
CA THR A 140 3.15 0.42 -1.56
C THR A 140 3.55 0.69 -3.01
N GLY A 141 4.86 0.72 -3.24
CA GLY A 141 5.49 0.86 -4.55
C GLY A 141 5.60 -0.48 -5.29
N SER A 142 6.55 -0.54 -6.23
CA SER A 142 6.93 -1.77 -6.96
C SER A 142 8.31 -1.56 -7.61
N PRO A 143 9.11 -2.62 -7.80
CA PRO A 143 10.34 -2.57 -8.60
C PRO A 143 10.08 -2.10 -10.04
N THR A 144 8.92 -2.39 -10.62
CA THR A 144 8.53 -1.94 -11.96
C THR A 144 8.44 -0.42 -12.09
N GLY A 145 8.32 0.30 -10.98
CA GLY A 145 8.39 1.76 -10.94
C GLY A 145 9.83 2.31 -10.82
N LEU A 146 10.84 1.45 -10.70
CA LEU A 146 12.25 1.82 -10.58
C LEU A 146 13.06 1.45 -11.82
N ASN A 147 12.74 0.32 -12.42
CA ASN A 147 13.45 -0.26 -13.57
C ASN A 147 12.47 -0.78 -14.63
N GLY A 148 12.98 -1.20 -15.78
CA GLY A 148 12.19 -1.66 -16.93
C GLY A 148 11.66 -3.09 -16.80
N GLU A 149 11.29 -3.53 -15.61
CA GLU A 149 10.71 -4.86 -15.40
C GLU A 149 9.29 -4.96 -15.94
N GLY A 150 9.01 -6.09 -16.59
CA GLY A 150 7.67 -6.37 -17.11
C GLY A 150 7.33 -5.54 -18.35
N ALA A 151 7.80 -6.00 -19.52
CA ALA A 151 7.58 -5.32 -20.80
C ALA A 151 6.10 -5.06 -21.13
N GLU A 152 5.19 -5.80 -20.51
CA GLU A 152 3.73 -5.71 -20.70
C GLU A 152 3.00 -5.01 -19.53
N PHE A 153 3.73 -4.29 -18.67
CA PHE A 153 3.18 -3.60 -17.51
C PHE A 153 3.31 -2.08 -17.65
N THR A 154 2.97 -1.54 -18.83
CA THR A 154 3.14 -0.10 -19.16
C THR A 154 2.36 0.79 -18.20
N ALA A 155 1.06 0.54 -18.03
CA ALA A 155 0.22 1.35 -17.15
C ALA A 155 0.59 1.15 -15.67
N TYR A 156 0.79 -0.10 -15.26
CA TYR A 156 1.15 -0.41 -13.88
C TYR A 156 2.48 0.25 -13.49
N SER A 157 3.52 0.09 -14.31
CA SER A 157 4.84 0.68 -14.06
C SER A 157 4.78 2.21 -13.98
N ALA A 158 4.04 2.85 -14.88
CA ALA A 158 3.84 4.30 -14.86
C ALA A 158 3.19 4.76 -13.55
N THR A 159 2.17 4.03 -13.04
CA THR A 159 1.53 4.36 -11.77
C THR A 159 2.48 4.19 -10.59
N LYS A 160 3.28 3.13 -10.56
CA LYS A 160 4.23 2.88 -9.47
C LYS A 160 5.38 3.89 -9.46
N ALA A 161 5.88 4.29 -10.62
CA ALA A 161 6.84 5.40 -10.73
C ALA A 161 6.24 6.73 -10.24
N GLY A 162 4.97 7.01 -10.60
CA GLY A 162 4.23 8.18 -10.12
C GLY A 162 4.08 8.22 -8.60
N ILE A 163 3.77 7.06 -7.96
CA ILE A 163 3.69 6.92 -6.50
C ILE A 163 5.03 7.26 -5.85
N HIS A 164 6.16 6.80 -6.41
CA HIS A 164 7.49 7.13 -5.90
C HIS A 164 7.79 8.64 -5.97
N GLY A 165 7.34 9.31 -7.04
CA GLY A 165 7.44 10.77 -7.17
C GLY A 165 6.57 11.50 -6.15
N LEU A 166 5.32 11.09 -6.02
CA LEU A 166 4.35 11.65 -5.09
C LEU A 166 4.83 11.58 -3.64
N ALA A 167 5.40 10.43 -3.22
CA ALA A 167 5.94 10.27 -1.88
C ALA A 167 6.98 11.33 -1.51
N ARG A 168 7.94 11.60 -2.40
CA ARG A 168 9.01 12.60 -2.15
C ARG A 168 8.45 14.01 -2.04
N THR A 169 7.51 14.37 -2.91
CA THR A 169 6.90 15.70 -2.93
C THR A 169 6.09 15.95 -1.65
N VAL A 170 5.27 14.98 -1.24
CA VAL A 170 4.44 15.11 -0.01
C VAL A 170 5.33 15.10 1.23
N ALA A 171 6.36 14.24 1.28
CA ALA A 171 7.32 14.23 2.38
C ALA A 171 8.00 15.60 2.59
N ALA A 172 8.48 16.22 1.50
CA ALA A 172 9.11 17.54 1.56
C ALA A 172 8.13 18.63 1.98
N ALA A 173 6.87 18.57 1.50
CA ALA A 173 5.87 19.60 1.76
C ALA A 173 5.41 19.64 3.23
N TYR A 174 5.30 18.48 3.88
CA TYR A 174 4.67 18.35 5.19
C TYR A 174 5.61 17.86 6.31
N ALA A 175 6.94 17.85 6.07
CA ALA A 175 7.90 17.45 7.10
C ALA A 175 7.84 18.34 8.35
N LYS A 176 7.59 19.64 8.18
CA LYS A 176 7.49 20.60 9.30
C LYS A 176 6.21 20.41 10.13
N ASP A 177 5.21 19.75 9.57
CA ASP A 177 3.96 19.39 10.25
C ASP A 177 4.06 18.00 10.90
N ASN A 178 5.28 17.46 11.05
CA ASN A 178 5.53 16.12 11.60
C ASN A 178 4.82 15.00 10.83
N ILE A 179 4.62 15.16 9.51
CA ILE A 179 4.06 14.13 8.63
C ILE A 179 5.19 13.52 7.82
N ARG A 180 5.45 12.24 8.03
CA ARG A 180 6.44 11.46 7.30
C ARG A 180 5.78 10.67 6.18
N VAL A 181 6.42 10.60 5.02
CA VAL A 181 5.92 9.83 3.88
C VAL A 181 7.05 8.99 3.29
N ASN A 182 6.87 7.67 3.25
CA ASN A 182 7.86 6.75 2.71
C ASN A 182 7.18 5.73 1.78
N THR A 183 7.97 5.10 0.93
CA THR A 183 7.50 4.05 0.03
C THR A 183 8.22 2.73 0.34
N VAL A 184 7.45 1.67 0.54
CA VAL A 184 7.97 0.30 0.58
C VAL A 184 7.78 -0.31 -0.80
N VAL A 185 8.80 -0.99 -1.31
CA VAL A 185 8.85 -1.58 -2.65
C VAL A 185 8.96 -3.10 -2.53
N PRO A 186 7.83 -3.83 -2.42
CA PRO A 186 7.84 -5.29 -2.44
C PRO A 186 8.15 -5.81 -3.85
N ALA A 187 8.90 -6.91 -3.95
CA ALA A 187 9.02 -7.69 -5.18
C ALA A 187 7.76 -8.53 -5.45
N TYR A 188 7.89 -9.48 -6.37
CA TYR A 188 6.88 -10.50 -6.57
C TYR A 188 6.56 -11.19 -5.25
N THR A 189 5.35 -10.93 -4.75
CA THR A 189 4.85 -11.44 -3.47
C THR A 189 3.60 -12.25 -3.72
N GLU A 190 3.61 -13.52 -3.34
CA GLU A 190 2.49 -14.44 -3.58
C GLU A 190 1.27 -14.03 -2.76
N THR A 191 0.26 -13.56 -3.48
CA THR A 191 -1.04 -13.10 -2.96
C THR A 191 -2.12 -13.38 -4.00
N SER A 192 -3.37 -13.15 -3.63
CA SER A 192 -4.50 -13.25 -4.59
C SER A 192 -4.39 -12.31 -5.80
N LEU A 193 -3.63 -11.24 -5.69
CA LEU A 193 -3.40 -10.31 -6.82
C LEU A 193 -2.62 -10.95 -7.96
N VAL A 194 -1.74 -11.89 -7.68
CA VAL A 194 -0.78 -12.46 -8.64
C VAL A 194 -1.06 -13.93 -8.98
N THR A 195 -2.28 -14.43 -8.75
CA THR A 195 -2.67 -15.83 -9.03
C THR A 195 -2.39 -16.22 -10.48
N THR A 196 -2.60 -15.33 -11.44
CA THR A 196 -2.30 -15.55 -12.85
C THR A 196 -0.82 -15.97 -13.08
N ILE A 197 0.11 -15.43 -12.29
CA ILE A 197 1.52 -15.82 -12.35
C ILE A 197 1.77 -17.05 -11.49
N THR A 198 1.17 -17.11 -10.30
CA THR A 198 1.36 -18.20 -9.34
C THR A 198 0.90 -19.54 -9.92
N ASP A 199 -0.16 -19.54 -10.72
CA ASP A 199 -0.76 -20.72 -11.35
C ASP A 199 -0.03 -21.16 -12.63
N ASP A 200 0.85 -20.31 -13.17
CA ASP A 200 1.73 -20.63 -14.29
C ASP A 200 3.15 -20.92 -13.79
N ALA A 201 3.54 -22.21 -13.81
CA ALA A 201 4.82 -22.66 -13.26
C ALA A 201 6.04 -22.07 -14.01
N GLU A 202 5.94 -21.84 -15.32
CA GLU A 202 7.03 -21.27 -16.14
C GLU A 202 7.15 -19.75 -15.85
N ALA A 203 6.07 -19.02 -15.87
CA ALA A 203 6.04 -17.59 -15.53
C ALA A 203 6.53 -17.36 -14.08
N ARG A 204 6.09 -18.21 -13.15
CA ARG A 204 6.54 -18.18 -11.75
C ARG A 204 8.04 -18.43 -11.62
N ALA A 205 8.56 -19.45 -12.29
CA ALA A 205 10.00 -19.76 -12.28
C ALA A 205 10.84 -18.64 -12.90
N ALA A 206 10.39 -18.05 -14.00
CA ALA A 206 11.06 -16.94 -14.67
C ALA A 206 11.16 -15.70 -13.75
N ILE A 207 10.09 -15.35 -13.03
CA ILE A 207 10.12 -14.19 -12.13
C ILE A 207 10.96 -14.47 -10.87
N ILE A 208 10.89 -15.68 -10.30
CA ILE A 208 11.72 -16.08 -9.14
C ILE A 208 13.19 -16.10 -9.53
N GLY A 209 13.53 -16.54 -10.74
CA GLY A 209 14.91 -16.53 -11.25
C GLY A 209 15.57 -15.15 -11.30
N ARG A 210 14.78 -14.07 -11.22
CA ARG A 210 15.25 -12.68 -11.16
C ARG A 210 15.40 -12.15 -9.73
N ILE A 211 15.03 -12.95 -8.73
CA ILE A 211 15.14 -12.58 -7.31
C ILE A 211 16.40 -13.23 -6.72
N PRO A 212 17.46 -12.47 -6.38
CA PRO A 212 18.71 -13.04 -5.85
C PRO A 212 18.54 -13.97 -4.64
N LEU A 213 17.55 -13.72 -3.77
CA LEU A 213 17.23 -14.63 -2.66
C LEU A 213 16.59 -15.96 -3.10
N GLY A 214 16.30 -16.17 -4.40
CA GLY A 214 15.86 -17.42 -4.99
C GLY A 214 14.46 -17.88 -4.59
N ARG A 215 13.62 -17.00 -4.07
CA ARG A 215 12.24 -17.31 -3.69
C ARG A 215 11.29 -16.12 -3.93
N ALA A 216 10.03 -16.41 -4.09
CA ALA A 216 8.98 -15.40 -4.00
C ALA A 216 8.92 -14.77 -2.60
N GLY A 217 8.48 -13.53 -2.53
CA GLY A 217 8.10 -12.89 -1.28
C GLY A 217 6.76 -13.45 -0.75
N ALA A 218 6.53 -13.26 0.53
CA ALA A 218 5.25 -13.48 1.20
C ALA A 218 4.86 -12.19 1.95
N PRO A 219 3.57 -11.97 2.26
CA PRO A 219 3.14 -10.78 3.01
C PRO A 219 3.98 -10.49 4.26
N ARG A 220 4.36 -11.53 5.01
CA ARG A 220 5.22 -11.42 6.20
C ARG A 220 6.60 -10.81 5.95
N ASP A 221 7.12 -10.89 4.73
CA ASP A 221 8.45 -10.36 4.40
C ASP A 221 8.45 -8.82 4.39
N VAL A 222 7.30 -8.18 4.17
CA VAL A 222 7.14 -6.71 4.19
C VAL A 222 6.65 -6.16 5.54
N GLU A 223 6.07 -6.99 6.40
CA GLU A 223 5.47 -6.54 7.67
C GLU A 223 6.46 -5.78 8.57
N GLY A 224 7.71 -6.25 8.66
CA GLY A 224 8.72 -5.67 9.56
C GLY A 224 9.05 -4.22 9.24
N ILE A 225 9.29 -3.89 7.98
CA ILE A 225 9.56 -2.52 7.56
C ILE A 225 8.33 -1.61 7.70
N MET A 226 7.13 -2.15 7.51
CA MET A 226 5.89 -1.40 7.74
C MET A 226 5.74 -1.00 9.21
N VAL A 227 6.06 -1.91 10.16
CA VAL A 227 6.08 -1.59 11.59
C VAL A 227 7.14 -0.54 11.91
N PHE A 228 8.36 -0.67 11.40
CA PHE A 228 9.42 0.32 11.58
C PHE A 228 8.97 1.71 11.12
N LEU A 229 8.42 1.83 9.91
CA LEU A 229 7.99 3.11 9.35
C LEU A 229 6.77 3.69 10.07
N ALA A 230 5.90 2.85 10.62
CA ALA A 230 4.72 3.26 11.37
C ALA A 230 5.05 3.69 12.80
N SER A 231 6.15 3.20 13.36
CA SER A 231 6.57 3.45 14.74
C SER A 231 7.48 4.67 14.88
N ASP A 232 7.81 4.99 16.12
CA ASP A 232 8.75 6.05 16.47
C ASP A 232 10.21 5.68 16.12
N ASP A 233 10.53 4.37 15.94
CA ASP A 233 11.84 3.93 15.43
C ASP A 233 12.12 4.49 14.03
N GLY A 234 11.07 4.73 13.22
CA GLY A 234 11.14 5.36 11.91
C GLY A 234 11.07 6.90 11.91
N ALA A 235 11.18 7.56 13.06
CA ALA A 235 10.94 9.01 13.20
C ALA A 235 11.83 9.89 12.29
N PHE A 236 13.01 9.42 11.91
CA PHE A 236 13.91 10.17 11.02
C PHE A 236 13.85 9.72 9.54
N ALA A 237 12.95 8.79 9.21
CA ALA A 237 12.75 8.29 7.83
C ALA A 237 11.59 9.03 7.17
N THR A 238 11.88 9.83 6.14
CA THR A 238 10.87 10.46 5.27
C THR A 238 11.41 10.65 3.85
N GLY A 239 10.54 10.60 2.84
CA GLY A 239 10.88 10.75 1.43
C GLY A 239 11.67 9.59 0.82
N SER A 240 11.82 8.48 1.53
CA SER A 240 12.70 7.38 1.18
C SER A 240 11.95 6.22 0.54
N LEU A 241 12.70 5.44 -0.27
CA LEU A 241 12.27 4.17 -0.85
C LEU A 241 12.97 3.03 -0.10
N PHE A 242 12.19 2.07 0.36
CA PHE A 242 12.66 0.89 1.07
C PHE A 242 12.36 -0.37 0.25
N ALA A 243 13.35 -0.87 -0.47
CA ALA A 243 13.22 -2.11 -1.20
C ALA A 243 13.16 -3.30 -0.24
N VAL A 244 12.13 -4.12 -0.42
CA VAL A 244 11.93 -5.41 0.28
C VAL A 244 11.62 -6.44 -0.80
N ASP A 245 12.60 -6.68 -1.63
CA ASP A 245 12.44 -7.30 -2.95
C ASP A 245 13.36 -8.51 -3.19
N GLY A 246 14.03 -8.97 -2.14
CA GLY A 246 14.96 -10.09 -2.23
C GLY A 246 16.17 -9.82 -3.13
N GLY A 247 16.47 -8.53 -3.39
CA GLY A 247 17.56 -8.08 -4.26
C GLY A 247 17.15 -7.88 -5.72
N MET A 248 15.87 -8.02 -6.06
CA MET A 248 15.37 -7.94 -7.45
C MET A 248 15.74 -6.63 -8.16
N SER A 249 15.76 -5.52 -7.45
CA SER A 249 16.10 -4.19 -8.02
C SER A 249 17.60 -3.87 -8.03
N THR A 250 18.46 -4.81 -7.63
CA THR A 250 19.92 -4.61 -7.61
C THR A 250 20.62 -5.10 -8.89
N LEU A 251 19.88 -5.77 -9.79
CA LEU A 251 20.39 -6.37 -11.02
C LEU A 251 20.02 -5.54 -12.26
#